data_b18a8876b21594f97102f8ada5068455
#
_entry.id   b18a8876b21594f97102f8ada5068455
#
_cell.length_a   1.000
_cell.length_b   1.000
_cell.length_c   1.000
_cell.angle_alpha   90.00
_cell.angle_beta   90.00
_cell.angle_gamma   90.00
#
_symmetry.space_group_name_H-M   'P 1'
#
loop_
_entity.id
_entity.type
_entity.pdbx_description
1 polymer ?
#
loop_
_entity_poly.entity_id
_entity_poly.type
_entity_poly.pdbx_seq_one_letter_code
_entity_poly.pdbx_strand_id
1 'polypeptide(L)'
;MEFVRVLYASKATNIYPDLKQDLIKILDTAVDFNSRNEITGVLCYGHGYFVQCLEGRKSKIDELFYEKILKDDRHKNCEILFYEKCDFGLFKHWNMKFAPINKRLGDFFLENHRDDFNPFLLTTNSIPSFIELLASEYATEPYVFEVND
;
A
#
# COMPACT_ATOMS: atom_id res chain seq x y z
N MET A 1 0.57 6.62 -23.36
CA MET A 1 0.70 5.59 -22.32
C MET A 1 0.24 6.19 -21.00
N GLU A 2 -0.80 5.62 -20.39
CA GLU A 2 -1.33 6.14 -19.15
C GLU A 2 -0.53 5.65 -17.95
N PHE A 3 -0.23 6.56 -17.07
CA PHE A 3 0.38 6.30 -15.77
C PHE A 3 -0.68 6.54 -14.71
N VAL A 4 -0.88 5.58 -13.80
CA VAL A 4 -1.95 5.65 -12.82
C VAL A 4 -1.41 5.45 -11.40
N ARG A 5 -2.18 5.95 -10.44
CA ARG A 5 -1.98 5.73 -9.02
C ARG A 5 -3.21 5.03 -8.48
N VAL A 6 -3.02 3.92 -7.78
CA VAL A 6 -4.11 3.19 -7.15
C VAL A 6 -3.86 3.05 -5.66
N LEU A 7 -4.90 3.24 -4.87
CA LEU A 7 -4.90 2.96 -3.43
C LEU A 7 -5.96 1.93 -3.16
N TYR A 8 -5.60 0.83 -2.52
CA TYR A 8 -6.58 -0.17 -2.11
C TYR A 8 -6.36 -0.56 -0.66
N ALA A 9 -7.41 -1.06 -0.03
CA ALA A 9 -7.38 -1.59 1.33
C ALA A 9 -7.86 -3.03 1.33
N SER A 10 -7.40 -3.81 2.30
CA SER A 10 -7.84 -5.19 2.50
C SER A 10 -7.64 -5.59 3.96
N LYS A 11 -8.17 -6.76 4.32
CA LYS A 11 -7.95 -7.36 5.63
C LYS A 11 -7.00 -8.53 5.52
N ALA A 12 -6.08 -8.64 6.48
CA ALA A 12 -5.23 -9.82 6.57
C ALA A 12 -6.05 -11.06 6.91
N THR A 13 -5.76 -12.18 6.25
CA THR A 13 -6.42 -13.45 6.55
C THR A 13 -5.86 -14.09 7.81
N ASN A 14 -4.55 -14.00 7.98
CA ASN A 14 -3.85 -14.60 9.12
C ASN A 14 -3.46 -13.56 10.15
N ILE A 15 -3.20 -14.04 11.38
CA ILE A 15 -2.69 -13.24 12.47
C ILE A 15 -1.26 -13.67 12.76
N TYR A 16 -0.55 -12.89 13.59
CA TYR A 16 0.77 -13.25 14.05
C TYR A 16 0.76 -14.63 14.74
N PRO A 17 1.75 -15.54 14.55
CA PRO A 17 3.00 -15.29 13.79
C PRO A 17 2.91 -15.58 12.27
N ASP A 18 1.85 -16.21 11.78
CA ASP A 18 1.71 -16.56 10.36
C ASP A 18 1.71 -15.32 9.48
N LEU A 19 1.16 -14.21 9.98
CA LEU A 19 1.16 -12.94 9.28
C LEU A 19 2.57 -12.46 8.90
N LYS A 20 3.55 -12.66 9.79
CA LYS A 20 4.93 -12.26 9.52
C LYS A 20 5.48 -12.99 8.30
N GLN A 21 5.25 -14.29 8.22
CA GLN A 21 5.66 -15.09 7.07
C GLN A 21 4.96 -14.64 5.80
N ASP A 22 3.68 -14.33 5.90
CA ASP A 22 2.91 -13.81 4.77
C ASP A 22 3.47 -12.48 4.29
N LEU A 23 3.80 -11.56 5.19
CA LEU A 23 4.36 -10.26 4.84
C LEU A 23 5.68 -10.41 4.09
N ILE A 24 6.57 -11.29 4.56
CA ILE A 24 7.85 -11.53 3.90
C ILE A 24 7.62 -11.99 2.46
N LYS A 25 6.72 -12.94 2.25
CA LYS A 25 6.42 -13.50 0.93
C LYS A 25 5.75 -12.47 0.02
N ILE A 26 4.82 -11.69 0.57
CA ILE A 26 4.14 -10.62 -0.18
C ILE A 26 5.16 -9.60 -0.69
N LEU A 27 6.05 -9.16 0.19
CA LEU A 27 7.05 -8.15 -0.16
C LEU A 27 8.07 -8.68 -1.17
N ASP A 28 8.54 -9.91 -1.00
CA ASP A 28 9.47 -10.52 -1.95
C ASP A 28 8.87 -10.60 -3.35
N THR A 29 7.64 -11.09 -3.44
CA THR A 29 6.93 -11.21 -4.72
C THR A 29 6.68 -9.84 -5.34
N ALA A 30 6.29 -8.87 -4.51
CA ALA A 30 5.99 -7.51 -4.98
C ALA A 30 7.25 -6.83 -5.52
N VAL A 31 8.37 -6.89 -4.80
CA VAL A 31 9.61 -6.28 -5.26
C VAL A 31 10.04 -6.87 -6.59
N ASP A 32 9.98 -8.19 -6.73
CA ASP A 32 10.35 -8.87 -7.97
C ASP A 32 9.49 -8.44 -9.15
N PHE A 33 8.16 -8.52 -9.01
CA PHE A 33 7.25 -8.14 -10.09
C PHE A 33 7.36 -6.65 -10.41
N ASN A 34 7.35 -5.81 -9.37
CA ASN A 34 7.33 -4.36 -9.54
C ASN A 34 8.60 -3.85 -10.19
N SER A 35 9.78 -4.39 -9.82
CA SER A 35 11.03 -3.97 -10.43
C SER A 35 11.07 -4.28 -11.92
N ARG A 36 10.51 -5.41 -12.34
CA ARG A 36 10.50 -5.81 -13.75
C ARG A 36 9.45 -5.04 -14.57
N ASN A 37 8.46 -4.46 -13.93
CA ASN A 37 7.34 -3.78 -14.60
C ASN A 37 7.29 -2.28 -14.33
N GLU A 38 8.34 -1.73 -13.74
CA GLU A 38 8.46 -0.30 -13.44
C GLU A 38 7.31 0.21 -12.58
N ILE A 39 6.90 -0.58 -11.59
CA ILE A 39 5.89 -0.20 -10.61
C ILE A 39 6.60 0.20 -9.32
N THR A 40 6.09 1.23 -8.67
CA THR A 40 6.56 1.68 -7.37
C THR A 40 5.39 1.73 -6.40
N GLY A 41 5.68 1.70 -5.10
CA GLY A 41 4.60 1.77 -4.13
C GLY A 41 5.03 1.57 -2.69
N VAL A 42 4.03 1.70 -1.82
CA VAL A 42 4.16 1.56 -0.37
C VAL A 42 3.05 0.65 0.14
N LEU A 43 3.43 -0.33 0.95
CA LEU A 43 2.49 -1.22 1.65
C LEU A 43 2.51 -0.91 3.13
N CYS A 44 1.37 -0.54 3.69
CA CYS A 44 1.19 -0.35 5.13
C CYS A 44 0.38 -1.49 5.72
N TYR A 45 0.74 -1.89 6.92
CA TYR A 45 -0.03 -2.87 7.68
C TYR A 45 -0.17 -2.40 9.11
N GLY A 46 -1.35 -2.57 9.68
CA GLY A 46 -1.61 -2.34 11.10
C GLY A 46 -3.02 -2.73 11.44
N HIS A 47 -3.24 -3.17 12.68
CA HIS A 47 -4.57 -3.50 13.21
C HIS A 47 -5.35 -4.53 12.36
N GLY A 48 -4.62 -5.42 11.66
CA GLY A 48 -5.26 -6.43 10.82
C GLY A 48 -5.62 -5.95 9.42
N TYR A 49 -5.23 -4.72 9.05
CA TYR A 49 -5.55 -4.14 7.75
C TYR A 49 -4.30 -3.89 6.93
N PHE A 50 -4.43 -4.12 5.62
CA PHE A 50 -3.44 -3.66 4.63
C PHE A 50 -3.99 -2.45 3.90
N VAL A 51 -3.11 -1.50 3.59
CA VAL A 51 -3.38 -0.45 2.61
C VAL A 51 -2.14 -0.29 1.76
N GLN A 52 -2.33 -0.24 0.44
CA GLN A 52 -1.21 -0.16 -0.48
C GLN A 52 -1.48 0.90 -1.53
N CYS A 53 -0.47 1.74 -1.78
CA CYS A 53 -0.49 2.70 -2.87
C CYS A 53 0.51 2.24 -3.92
N LEU A 54 0.05 2.12 -5.16
CA LEU A 54 0.85 1.66 -6.29
C LEU A 54 0.83 2.70 -7.41
N GLU A 55 1.97 2.85 -8.09
CA GLU A 55 2.10 3.75 -9.23
C GLU A 55 2.79 3.05 -10.38
N GLY A 56 2.27 3.22 -11.57
CA GLY A 56 2.86 2.63 -12.77
C GLY A 56 1.97 2.75 -13.97
N ARG A 57 2.39 2.13 -15.07
CA ARG A 57 1.57 2.10 -16.29
C ARG A 57 0.27 1.37 -16.01
N LYS A 58 -0.81 1.92 -16.53
CA LYS A 58 -2.15 1.37 -16.32
C LYS A 58 -2.22 -0.13 -16.60
N SER A 59 -1.68 -0.57 -17.75
CA SER A 59 -1.73 -1.99 -18.11
C SER A 59 -1.02 -2.89 -17.09
N LYS A 60 0.08 -2.42 -16.53
CA LYS A 60 0.85 -3.20 -15.55
C LYS A 60 0.23 -3.15 -14.17
N ILE A 61 -0.33 -2.02 -13.79
CA ILE A 61 -1.08 -1.88 -12.53
C ILE A 61 -2.31 -2.80 -12.55
N ASP A 62 -3.06 -2.80 -13.67
CA ASP A 62 -4.24 -3.64 -13.80
C ASP A 62 -3.88 -5.13 -13.76
N GLU A 63 -2.81 -5.53 -14.43
CA GLU A 63 -2.31 -6.90 -14.38
C GLU A 63 -1.97 -7.30 -12.95
N LEU A 64 -1.22 -6.46 -12.23
CA LEU A 64 -0.82 -6.72 -10.85
C LEU A 64 -2.05 -6.85 -9.95
N PHE A 65 -2.98 -5.90 -10.05
CA PHE A 65 -4.12 -5.87 -9.15
C PHE A 65 -5.09 -7.03 -9.42
N TYR A 66 -5.55 -7.17 -10.66
CA TYR A 66 -6.61 -8.13 -11.01
C TYR A 66 -6.10 -9.56 -11.11
N GLU A 67 -4.88 -9.77 -11.56
CA GLU A 67 -4.35 -11.11 -11.78
C GLU A 67 -3.57 -11.67 -10.59
N LYS A 68 -3.07 -10.81 -9.70
CA LYS A 68 -2.23 -11.24 -8.58
C LYS A 68 -2.79 -10.83 -7.22
N ILE A 69 -3.02 -9.55 -7.01
CA ILE A 69 -3.43 -9.03 -5.69
C ILE A 69 -4.81 -9.56 -5.29
N LEU A 70 -5.80 -9.44 -6.16
CA LEU A 70 -7.15 -9.91 -5.87
C LEU A 70 -7.24 -11.41 -5.63
N LYS A 71 -6.33 -12.18 -6.24
CA LYS A 71 -6.32 -13.64 -6.14
C LYS A 71 -5.49 -14.18 -4.99
N ASP A 72 -4.82 -13.30 -4.26
CA ASP A 72 -3.97 -13.69 -3.14
C ASP A 72 -4.83 -13.94 -1.91
N ASP A 73 -4.80 -15.16 -1.39
CA ASP A 73 -5.63 -15.57 -0.25
C ASP A 73 -5.06 -15.16 1.11
N ARG A 74 -3.90 -14.48 1.12
CA ARG A 74 -3.32 -13.94 2.36
C ARG A 74 -4.05 -12.69 2.84
N HIS A 75 -4.96 -12.15 2.03
CA HIS A 75 -5.85 -11.07 2.42
C HIS A 75 -7.25 -11.28 1.82
N LYS A 76 -8.20 -10.49 2.29
CA LYS A 76 -9.61 -10.57 1.86
C LYS A 76 -10.25 -9.19 1.91
N ASN A 77 -11.47 -9.09 1.38
CA ASN A 77 -12.25 -7.86 1.36
C ASN A 77 -11.48 -6.71 0.69
N CYS A 78 -10.79 -7.02 -0.39
CA CYS A 78 -9.98 -6.05 -1.12
C CYS A 78 -10.86 -5.02 -1.82
N GLU A 79 -10.61 -3.74 -1.56
CA GLU A 79 -11.41 -2.64 -2.09
C GLU A 79 -10.51 -1.54 -2.63
N ILE A 80 -10.76 -1.14 -3.88
CA ILE A 80 -10.09 0.02 -4.47
C ILE A 80 -10.72 1.28 -3.90
N LEU A 81 -9.89 2.12 -3.27
CA LEU A 81 -10.32 3.38 -2.67
C LEU A 81 -10.06 4.56 -3.58
N PHE A 82 -9.07 4.45 -4.46
CA PHE A 82 -8.64 5.53 -5.34
C PHE A 82 -7.97 4.93 -6.56
N TYR A 83 -8.30 5.43 -7.75
CA TYR A 83 -7.69 4.98 -9.00
C TYR A 83 -7.76 6.13 -9.98
N GLU A 84 -6.63 6.84 -10.16
CA GLU A 84 -6.59 8.04 -10.99
C GLU A 84 -5.32 8.10 -11.82
N LYS A 85 -5.42 8.78 -12.96
CA LYS A 85 -4.23 9.15 -13.73
C LYS A 85 -3.35 10.06 -12.90
N CYS A 86 -2.04 9.90 -13.06
CA CYS A 86 -1.09 10.81 -12.44
C CYS A 86 0.00 11.17 -13.45
N ASP A 87 0.54 12.39 -13.31
CA ASP A 87 1.55 12.91 -14.21
C ASP A 87 2.97 12.65 -13.72
N PHE A 88 3.11 12.33 -12.45
CA PHE A 88 4.42 12.04 -11.84
C PHE A 88 4.24 11.08 -10.66
N GLY A 89 5.31 10.34 -10.33
CA GLY A 89 5.30 9.39 -9.23
C GLY A 89 5.70 10.04 -7.92
N LEU A 90 5.03 9.64 -6.84
CA LEU A 90 5.37 10.07 -5.47
C LEU A 90 6.33 9.09 -4.79
N PHE A 91 6.38 7.84 -5.26
CA PHE A 91 7.15 6.77 -4.62
C PHE A 91 8.23 6.22 -5.55
N LYS A 92 8.83 7.04 -6.35
CA LYS A 92 9.69 6.63 -7.49
C LYS A 92 11.00 5.93 -7.13
N HIS A 93 11.36 5.90 -5.86
CA HIS A 93 12.59 5.22 -5.42
C HIS A 93 12.33 3.80 -4.89
N TRP A 94 11.08 3.37 -4.78
CA TRP A 94 10.75 2.09 -4.15
C TRP A 94 9.88 1.22 -5.04
N ASN A 95 10.39 0.06 -5.42
CA ASN A 95 9.54 -0.95 -6.07
C ASN A 95 8.48 -1.46 -5.10
N MET A 96 8.80 -1.54 -3.82
CA MET A 96 7.82 -1.73 -2.76
C MET A 96 8.49 -1.43 -1.43
N LYS A 97 7.93 -0.49 -0.68
CA LYS A 97 8.36 -0.20 0.69
C LYS A 97 7.32 -0.69 1.67
N PHE A 98 7.75 -1.41 2.69
CA PHE A 98 6.88 -1.74 3.81
C PHE A 98 6.93 -0.63 4.85
N ALA A 99 5.76 -0.11 5.20
CA ALA A 99 5.60 0.96 6.17
C ALA A 99 4.72 0.46 7.33
N PRO A 100 5.32 0.08 8.46
CA PRO A 100 4.50 -0.24 9.63
C PRO A 100 3.80 1.03 10.12
N ILE A 101 2.65 0.87 10.75
CA ILE A 101 1.91 2.01 11.27
C ILE A 101 2.74 2.71 12.34
N ASN A 102 2.94 4.00 12.16
CA ASN A 102 3.62 4.85 13.11
C ASN A 102 2.64 5.85 13.74
N LYS A 103 3.16 6.68 14.64
CA LYS A 103 2.33 7.65 15.35
C LYS A 103 1.62 8.62 14.42
N ARG A 104 2.30 9.12 13.37
CA ARG A 104 1.70 10.08 12.44
C ARG A 104 0.55 9.48 11.65
N LEU A 105 0.70 8.23 11.21
CA LEU A 105 -0.39 7.54 10.51
C LEU A 105 -1.57 7.29 11.45
N GLY A 106 -1.30 6.85 12.67
CA GLY A 106 -2.36 6.68 13.68
C GLY A 106 -3.07 8.00 14.00
N ASP A 107 -2.32 9.06 14.20
CA ASP A 107 -2.88 10.39 14.47
C ASP A 107 -3.76 10.88 13.32
N PHE A 108 -3.38 10.59 12.08
CA PHE A 108 -4.21 10.95 10.92
C PHE A 108 -5.62 10.38 11.04
N PHE A 109 -5.75 9.11 11.42
CA PHE A 109 -7.07 8.48 11.56
C PHE A 109 -7.82 9.01 12.77
N LEU A 110 -7.15 9.29 13.88
CA LEU A 110 -7.78 9.92 15.04
C LEU A 110 -8.34 11.30 14.69
N GLU A 111 -7.57 12.11 14.00
CA GLU A 111 -7.96 13.48 13.66
C GLU A 111 -9.05 13.55 12.61
N ASN A 112 -8.99 12.69 11.59
CA ASN A 112 -9.90 12.74 10.45
C ASN A 112 -11.11 11.82 10.58
N HIS A 113 -11.02 10.75 11.34
CA HIS A 113 -12.05 9.72 11.42
C HIS A 113 -12.44 9.34 12.85
N ARG A 114 -11.77 9.92 13.85
CA ARG A 114 -12.00 9.68 15.28
C ARG A 114 -11.87 8.21 15.66
N ASP A 115 -10.96 7.51 15.05
CA ASP A 115 -10.73 6.10 15.26
C ASP A 115 -9.25 5.77 15.10
N ASP A 116 -8.90 4.53 15.36
CA ASP A 116 -7.56 4.02 15.10
C ASP A 116 -7.39 3.75 13.60
N PHE A 117 -6.18 3.31 13.21
CA PHE A 117 -5.90 2.99 11.83
C PHE A 117 -6.89 1.96 11.28
N ASN A 118 -7.68 2.39 10.33
CA ASN A 118 -8.59 1.54 9.55
C ASN A 118 -8.74 2.16 8.17
N PRO A 119 -8.05 1.63 7.15
CA PRO A 119 -8.05 2.25 5.82
C PRO A 119 -9.43 2.25 5.16
N PHE A 120 -10.35 1.39 5.60
CA PHE A 120 -11.71 1.40 5.07
C PHE A 120 -12.51 2.64 5.48
N LEU A 121 -12.01 3.41 6.45
CA LEU A 121 -12.64 4.68 6.85
C LEU A 121 -12.30 5.83 5.90
N LEU A 122 -11.27 5.68 5.07
CA LEU A 122 -10.85 6.73 4.14
C LEU A 122 -11.98 7.08 3.17
N THR A 123 -12.14 8.39 2.95
CA THR A 123 -13.18 8.93 2.08
C THR A 123 -12.53 9.71 0.94
N THR A 124 -13.34 10.08 -0.05
CA THR A 124 -12.89 10.95 -1.16
C THR A 124 -12.20 12.21 -0.63
N ASN A 125 -12.66 12.74 0.50
CA ASN A 125 -12.09 13.95 1.10
C ASN A 125 -10.76 13.70 1.82
N SER A 126 -10.57 12.54 2.44
CA SER A 126 -9.36 12.26 3.23
C SER A 126 -8.28 11.52 2.46
N ILE A 127 -8.61 10.85 1.36
CA ILE A 127 -7.66 10.06 0.59
C ILE A 127 -6.48 10.88 0.08
N PRO A 128 -6.66 12.07 -0.54
CA PRO A 128 -5.51 12.83 -1.04
C PRO A 128 -4.51 13.18 0.07
N SER A 129 -4.98 13.60 1.22
CA SER A 129 -4.13 13.92 2.36
C SER A 129 -3.41 12.68 2.91
N PHE A 130 -4.08 11.53 2.89
CA PHE A 130 -3.46 10.29 3.31
C PHE A 130 -2.31 9.89 2.38
N ILE A 131 -2.52 10.00 1.06
CA ILE A 131 -1.48 9.70 0.07
C ILE A 131 -0.29 10.64 0.24
N GLU A 132 -0.53 11.94 0.45
CA GLU A 132 0.53 12.91 0.72
C GLU A 132 1.30 12.57 2.00
N LEU A 133 0.60 12.14 3.03
CA LEU A 133 1.24 11.73 4.27
C LEU A 133 2.17 10.53 4.05
N LEU A 134 1.70 9.52 3.30
CA LEU A 134 2.55 8.37 2.95
C LEU A 134 3.81 8.83 2.22
N ALA A 135 3.66 9.71 1.25
CA ALA A 135 4.79 10.21 0.47
C ALA A 135 5.77 11.00 1.32
N SER A 136 5.28 11.91 2.16
CA SER A 136 6.14 12.76 2.99
C SER A 136 6.83 11.99 4.10
N GLU A 137 6.16 10.97 4.66
CA GLU A 137 6.70 10.20 5.77
C GLU A 137 7.78 9.23 5.33
N TYR A 138 7.67 8.66 4.12
CA TYR A 138 8.52 7.55 3.69
C TYR A 138 9.35 7.85 2.44
N ALA A 139 9.02 8.89 1.66
CA ALA A 139 9.62 9.11 0.35
C ALA A 139 11.12 9.45 0.40
N THR A 140 11.60 10.02 1.50
CA THR A 140 13.01 10.44 1.64
C THR A 140 13.90 9.37 2.26
N GLU A 141 13.32 8.30 2.79
CA GLU A 141 14.10 7.25 3.40
C GLU A 141 14.69 6.33 2.35
N PRO A 142 15.94 5.85 2.54
CA PRO A 142 16.47 4.84 1.64
C PRO A 142 15.64 3.57 1.75
N TYR A 143 15.55 2.85 0.64
CA TYR A 143 14.84 1.58 0.63
C TYR A 143 15.53 0.59 1.55
N VAL A 144 14.83 0.13 2.56
CA VAL A 144 15.28 -0.94 3.44
C VAL A 144 14.19 -2.00 3.45
N PHE A 145 14.50 -3.16 2.90
CA PHE A 145 13.58 -4.27 2.93
C PHE A 145 13.75 -5.02 4.23
N GLU A 146 12.96 -4.65 5.24
CA GLU A 146 13.08 -5.19 6.56
C GLU A 146 11.69 -5.38 7.18
N VAL A 147 11.39 -6.60 7.59
CA VAL A 147 10.17 -6.92 8.31
C VAL A 147 10.55 -7.31 9.74
N ASN A 148 10.34 -6.39 10.66
CA ASN A 148 10.65 -6.60 12.08
C ASN A 148 9.41 -7.08 12.84
N ASP A 149 9.67 -7.83 13.87
CA ASP A 149 8.64 -8.31 14.79
C ASP A 149 8.07 -7.21 15.67
#